data_40ca44fd93d8c3e07e9f4d1d6c40e27c
#
_entry.id   40ca44fd93d8c3e07e9f4d1d6c40e27c
#
_cell.length_a   1.000
_cell.length_b   1.000
_cell.length_c   1.000
_cell.angle_alpha   90.00
_cell.angle_beta   90.00
_cell.angle_gamma   90.00
#
_symmetry.space_group_name_H-M   'P 1'
#
loop_
_entity.id
_entity.type
_entity.pdbx_description
1 polymer ?
#
loop_
_entity_poly.entity_id
_entity_poly.type
_entity_poly.pdbx_seq_one_letter_code
_entity_poly.pdbx_strand_id
1 'polypeptide(L)'
;QKNAVHYLNKFSKLVRKILEASSQKEIPLSEELGTMELYMNIENIRFSNEIDFKIEVEKNINIDNIKIPSLTLQPFLENSLWHGLSPKEGEKKIQINVKHKDRGHVTIEIVDNGVGRTMAEVNKENRVLKRKSLGIRITKERLANFAKDYQNKFDVDILDLFDENGDPIGTKVVLDIPTI
;
A
#
# COMPACT_ATOMS: atom_id res chain seq x y z
N GLN A 1 -7.55 -30.18 -1.77
CA GLN A 1 -7.81 -29.85 -3.19
C GLN A 1 -8.63 -28.57 -3.35
N LYS A 2 -9.74 -28.36 -2.62
CA LYS A 2 -10.58 -27.15 -2.75
C LYS A 2 -9.81 -25.83 -2.47
N ASN A 3 -8.92 -25.84 -1.47
CA ASN A 3 -8.15 -24.64 -1.12
C ASN A 3 -7.12 -24.27 -2.21
N ALA A 4 -6.48 -25.25 -2.85
CA ALA A 4 -5.52 -24.99 -3.92
C ALA A 4 -6.19 -24.40 -5.17
N VAL A 5 -7.37 -24.92 -5.56
CA VAL A 5 -8.15 -24.38 -6.68
C VAL A 5 -8.61 -22.95 -6.38
N HIS A 6 -9.07 -22.69 -5.15
CA HIS A 6 -9.48 -21.35 -4.74
C HIS A 6 -8.31 -20.35 -4.78
N TYR A 7 -7.14 -20.76 -4.30
CA TYR A 7 -5.91 -19.96 -4.37
C TYR A 7 -5.52 -19.64 -5.82
N LEU A 8 -5.47 -20.65 -6.70
CA LEU A 8 -5.12 -20.48 -8.10
C LEU A 8 -6.10 -19.53 -8.83
N ASN A 9 -7.38 -19.61 -8.53
CA ASN A 9 -8.38 -18.69 -9.08
C ASN A 9 -8.15 -17.24 -8.63
N LYS A 10 -7.89 -17.01 -7.34
CA LYS A 10 -7.54 -15.67 -6.82
C LYS A 10 -6.25 -15.14 -7.45
N PHE A 11 -5.22 -15.98 -7.54
CA PHE A 11 -3.95 -15.63 -8.14
C PHE A 11 -4.10 -15.27 -9.62
N SER A 12 -4.81 -16.07 -10.40
CA SER A 12 -5.08 -15.80 -11.82
C SER A 12 -5.84 -14.48 -12.01
N LYS A 13 -6.81 -14.19 -11.13
CA LYS A 13 -7.56 -12.92 -11.13
C LYS A 13 -6.63 -11.73 -10.80
N LEU A 14 -5.73 -11.88 -9.83
CA LEU A 14 -4.77 -10.83 -9.49
C LEU A 14 -3.82 -10.54 -10.65
N VAL A 15 -3.21 -11.59 -11.24
CA VAL A 15 -2.30 -11.42 -12.39
C VAL A 15 -2.98 -10.68 -13.54
N ARG A 16 -4.22 -11.05 -13.87
CA ARG A 16 -5.01 -10.36 -14.90
C ARG A 16 -5.21 -8.89 -14.57
N LYS A 17 -5.65 -8.57 -13.34
CA LYS A 17 -5.84 -7.17 -12.90
C LYS A 17 -4.55 -6.36 -12.97
N ILE A 18 -3.42 -6.93 -12.55
CA ILE A 18 -2.11 -6.27 -12.64
C ILE A 18 -1.72 -6.00 -14.10
N LEU A 19 -1.93 -6.96 -15.00
CA LEU A 19 -1.64 -6.79 -16.42
C LEU A 19 -2.54 -5.71 -17.06
N GLU A 20 -3.84 -5.72 -16.76
CA GLU A 20 -4.79 -4.70 -17.21
C GLU A 20 -4.40 -3.31 -16.69
N ALA A 21 -4.12 -3.18 -15.39
CA ALA A 21 -3.69 -1.94 -14.76
C ALA A 21 -2.35 -1.44 -15.30
N SER A 22 -1.39 -2.32 -15.59
CA SER A 22 -0.07 -1.94 -16.11
C SER A 22 -0.12 -1.33 -17.51
N SER A 23 -1.17 -1.60 -18.28
CA SER A 23 -1.39 -1.02 -19.60
C SER A 23 -2.04 0.36 -19.56
N GLN A 24 -2.55 0.79 -18.40
CA GLN A 24 -3.24 2.07 -18.20
C GLN A 24 -2.34 3.07 -17.48
N LYS A 25 -2.38 4.34 -17.90
CA LYS A 25 -1.65 5.41 -17.24
C LYS A 25 -2.21 5.69 -15.84
N GLU A 26 -3.53 5.65 -15.73
CA GLU A 26 -4.29 5.90 -14.52
C GLU A 26 -5.53 5.02 -14.44
N ILE A 27 -5.97 4.72 -13.22
CA ILE A 27 -7.15 3.91 -12.93
C ILE A 27 -7.99 4.57 -11.81
N PRO A 28 -9.29 4.24 -11.69
CA PRO A 28 -10.07 4.62 -10.52
C PRO A 28 -9.44 4.10 -9.22
N LEU A 29 -9.52 4.89 -8.15
CA LEU A 29 -9.05 4.48 -6.82
C LEU A 29 -9.76 3.20 -6.34
N SER A 30 -11.04 3.03 -6.69
CA SER A 30 -11.79 1.79 -6.39
C SER A 30 -11.16 0.54 -7.01
N GLU A 31 -10.65 0.64 -8.23
CA GLU A 31 -9.96 -0.48 -8.90
C GLU A 31 -8.61 -0.80 -8.24
N GLU A 32 -7.85 0.24 -7.87
CA GLU A 32 -6.59 0.08 -7.15
C GLU A 32 -6.81 -0.58 -5.79
N LEU A 33 -7.78 -0.08 -4.98
CA LEU A 33 -8.12 -0.65 -3.68
C LEU A 33 -8.60 -2.11 -3.81
N GLY A 34 -9.45 -2.42 -4.79
CA GLY A 34 -9.90 -3.79 -5.06
C GLY A 34 -8.76 -4.73 -5.50
N THR A 35 -7.73 -4.20 -6.18
CA THR A 35 -6.53 -4.97 -6.53
C THR A 35 -5.66 -5.22 -5.29
N MET A 36 -5.53 -4.21 -4.40
CA MET A 36 -4.80 -4.35 -3.14
C MET A 36 -5.48 -5.33 -2.18
N GLU A 37 -6.80 -5.31 -2.09
CA GLU A 37 -7.55 -6.30 -1.30
C GLU A 37 -7.29 -7.73 -1.79
N LEU A 38 -7.31 -7.94 -3.11
CA LEU A 38 -7.03 -9.25 -3.69
C LEU A 38 -5.57 -9.67 -3.47
N TYR A 39 -4.62 -8.73 -3.61
CA TYR A 39 -3.20 -8.94 -3.32
C TYR A 39 -2.99 -9.36 -1.86
N MET A 40 -3.55 -8.60 -0.92
CA MET A 40 -3.44 -8.89 0.51
C MET A 40 -4.08 -10.22 0.90
N ASN A 41 -5.21 -10.58 0.31
CA ASN A 41 -5.85 -11.88 0.51
C ASN A 41 -4.95 -13.06 0.07
N ILE A 42 -4.14 -12.87 -0.96
CA ILE A 42 -3.20 -13.89 -1.45
C ILE A 42 -1.97 -13.95 -0.55
N GLU A 43 -1.36 -12.80 -0.23
CA GLU A 43 -0.19 -12.74 0.64
C GLU A 43 -0.51 -13.24 2.05
N ASN A 44 -1.70 -12.96 2.59
CA ASN A 44 -2.12 -13.40 3.92
C ASN A 44 -2.11 -14.94 4.07
N ILE A 45 -2.34 -15.68 2.99
CA ILE A 45 -2.20 -17.16 3.01
C ILE A 45 -0.75 -17.55 3.34
N ARG A 46 0.25 -16.82 2.87
CA ARG A 46 1.68 -17.04 3.17
C ARG A 46 2.03 -16.71 4.63
N PHE A 47 1.26 -15.85 5.26
CA PHE A 47 1.33 -15.50 6.68
C PHE A 47 0.35 -16.33 7.53
N SER A 48 -0.07 -17.52 7.06
CA SER A 48 -0.99 -18.42 7.76
C SER A 48 -2.32 -17.77 8.17
N ASN A 49 -2.76 -16.74 7.44
CA ASN A 49 -3.92 -15.90 7.71
C ASN A 49 -3.84 -15.11 9.04
N GLU A 50 -2.63 -14.73 9.47
CA GLU A 50 -2.40 -13.99 10.72
C GLU A 50 -2.51 -12.48 10.57
N ILE A 51 -2.65 -11.95 9.34
CA ILE A 51 -2.72 -10.50 9.09
C ILE A 51 -4.17 -10.03 9.11
N ASP A 52 -4.50 -9.13 10.04
CA ASP A 52 -5.74 -8.34 10.01
C ASP A 52 -5.56 -7.17 9.02
N PHE A 53 -6.16 -7.30 7.85
CA PHE A 53 -6.12 -6.29 6.80
C PHE A 53 -7.49 -5.63 6.62
N LYS A 54 -7.51 -4.28 6.63
CA LYS A 54 -8.73 -3.51 6.45
C LYS A 54 -8.54 -2.35 5.49
N ILE A 55 -9.60 -2.05 4.75
CA ILE A 55 -9.73 -0.83 3.93
C ILE A 55 -10.92 -0.06 4.44
N GLU A 56 -10.71 1.18 4.85
CA GLU A 56 -11.75 2.08 5.31
C GLU A 56 -11.79 3.33 4.42
N VAL A 57 -12.97 3.64 3.90
CA VAL A 57 -13.22 4.82 3.09
C VAL A 57 -14.19 5.71 3.86
N GLU A 58 -13.81 6.97 4.08
CA GLU A 58 -14.66 7.95 4.74
C GLU A 58 -15.95 8.18 3.94
N LYS A 59 -17.06 8.37 4.67
CA LYS A 59 -18.37 8.60 4.04
C LYS A 59 -18.32 9.80 3.09
N ASN A 60 -19.07 9.69 1.98
CA ASN A 60 -19.19 10.69 0.93
C ASN A 60 -17.95 10.88 0.02
N ILE A 61 -16.92 10.03 0.13
CA ILE A 61 -15.86 9.98 -0.86
C ILE A 61 -16.27 9.05 -1.99
N ASN A 62 -16.37 9.58 -3.21
CA ASN A 62 -16.62 8.76 -4.41
C ASN A 62 -15.28 8.31 -5.02
N ILE A 63 -14.81 7.14 -4.57
CA ILE A 63 -13.54 6.57 -5.03
C ILE A 63 -13.52 6.13 -6.49
N ASP A 64 -14.67 6.01 -7.16
CA ASP A 64 -14.75 5.71 -8.59
C ASP A 64 -14.35 6.91 -9.45
N ASN A 65 -14.54 8.12 -8.94
CA ASN A 65 -14.20 9.36 -9.63
C ASN A 65 -12.75 9.83 -9.38
N ILE A 66 -12.07 9.27 -8.38
CA ILE A 66 -10.68 9.63 -8.08
C ILE A 66 -9.75 8.79 -8.95
N LYS A 67 -8.87 9.44 -9.71
CA LYS A 67 -7.88 8.77 -10.56
C LYS A 67 -6.50 8.79 -9.92
N ILE A 68 -5.81 7.66 -10.00
CA ILE A 68 -4.42 7.55 -9.56
C ILE A 68 -3.61 6.73 -10.58
N PRO A 69 -2.29 6.91 -10.65
CA PRO A 69 -1.46 6.02 -11.44
C PRO A 69 -1.63 4.56 -10.96
N SER A 70 -1.76 3.65 -11.90
CA SER A 70 -1.93 2.22 -11.57
C SER A 70 -0.77 1.69 -10.71
N LEU A 71 -1.06 0.74 -9.83
CA LEU A 71 -0.08 0.06 -8.95
C LEU A 71 0.72 1.04 -8.06
N THR A 72 0.05 2.11 -7.61
CA THR A 72 0.64 3.12 -6.72
C THR A 72 0.77 2.61 -5.29
N LEU A 73 -0.23 1.90 -4.77
CA LEU A 73 -0.28 1.48 -3.38
C LEU A 73 0.53 0.19 -3.11
N GLN A 74 0.70 -0.64 -4.13
CA GLN A 74 1.37 -1.95 -4.00
C GLN A 74 2.76 -1.89 -3.37
N PRO A 75 3.70 -1.00 -3.78
CA PRO A 75 5.05 -0.97 -3.20
C PRO A 75 5.07 -0.63 -1.70
N PHE A 76 4.09 0.13 -1.23
CA PHE A 76 3.97 0.47 0.19
C PHE A 76 3.44 -0.72 0.99
N LEU A 77 2.42 -1.44 0.48
CA LEU A 77 1.93 -2.67 1.09
C LEU A 77 3.00 -3.77 1.13
N GLU A 78 3.78 -3.92 0.05
CA GLU A 78 4.93 -4.84 0.03
C GLU A 78 5.94 -4.50 1.12
N ASN A 79 6.23 -3.21 1.34
CA ASN A 79 7.14 -2.81 2.41
C ASN A 79 6.56 -3.12 3.81
N SER A 80 5.30 -2.80 4.05
CA SER A 80 4.62 -3.14 5.31
C SER A 80 4.66 -4.65 5.58
N LEU A 81 4.38 -5.48 4.57
CA LEU A 81 4.42 -6.94 4.69
C LEU A 81 5.82 -7.47 5.01
N TRP A 82 6.79 -7.15 4.13
CA TRP A 82 8.09 -7.82 4.17
C TRP A 82 9.08 -7.21 5.14
N HIS A 83 8.98 -5.91 5.40
CA HIS A 83 9.88 -5.21 6.33
C HIS A 83 9.23 -4.91 7.67
N GLY A 84 7.93 -4.63 7.68
CA GLY A 84 7.18 -4.36 8.90
C GLY A 84 6.75 -5.62 9.61
N LEU A 85 5.93 -6.44 8.95
CA LEU A 85 5.21 -7.53 9.59
C LEU A 85 5.93 -8.88 9.54
N SER A 86 6.74 -9.16 8.51
CA SER A 86 7.44 -10.45 8.40
C SER A 86 8.34 -10.76 9.60
N PRO A 87 9.14 -9.81 10.12
CA PRO A 87 9.96 -10.03 11.31
C PRO A 87 9.19 -9.90 12.64
N LYS A 88 7.92 -9.47 12.61
CA LYS A 88 7.13 -9.23 13.82
C LYS A 88 6.53 -10.51 14.37
N GLU A 89 6.65 -10.69 15.67
CA GLU A 89 5.91 -11.69 16.43
C GLU A 89 4.57 -11.12 16.93
N GLY A 90 3.58 -12.01 17.10
CA GLY A 90 2.24 -11.64 17.60
C GLY A 90 1.34 -10.99 16.54
N GLU A 91 0.46 -10.11 16.99
CA GLU A 91 -0.60 -9.53 16.17
C GLU A 91 -0.05 -8.67 15.02
N LYS A 92 -0.53 -8.95 13.80
CA LYS A 92 -0.12 -8.28 12.56
C LYS A 92 -1.30 -7.53 11.96
N LYS A 93 -1.16 -6.22 11.78
CA LYS A 93 -2.21 -5.36 11.24
C LYS A 93 -1.70 -4.48 10.12
N ILE A 94 -2.50 -4.35 9.06
CA ILE A 94 -2.34 -3.33 8.02
C ILE A 94 -3.72 -2.70 7.76
N GLN A 95 -3.76 -1.39 7.69
CA GLN A 95 -4.97 -0.64 7.39
C GLN A 95 -4.73 0.38 6.30
N ILE A 96 -5.63 0.45 5.32
CA ILE A 96 -5.69 1.53 4.34
C ILE A 96 -6.88 2.41 4.71
N ASN A 97 -6.65 3.70 4.93
CA ASN A 97 -7.70 4.68 5.19
C ASN A 97 -7.72 5.72 4.07
N VAL A 98 -8.90 5.97 3.52
CA VAL A 98 -9.14 7.05 2.56
C VAL A 98 -9.99 8.11 3.25
N LYS A 99 -9.44 9.34 3.38
CA LYS A 99 -10.05 10.44 4.12
C LYS A 99 -10.12 11.73 3.30
N HIS A 100 -11.09 12.56 3.56
CA HIS A 100 -11.06 13.93 3.07
C HIS A 100 -9.89 14.71 3.69
N LYS A 101 -9.17 15.46 2.85
CA LYS A 101 -8.14 16.40 3.33
C LYS A 101 -8.66 17.83 3.27
N ASP A 102 -9.05 18.28 2.06
CA ASP A 102 -9.58 19.61 1.79
C ASP A 102 -10.41 19.60 0.50
N ARG A 103 -10.80 20.81 0.01
CA ARG A 103 -11.47 20.93 -1.27
C ARG A 103 -10.50 20.59 -2.41
N GLY A 104 -10.67 19.41 -2.98
CA GLY A 104 -9.92 18.94 -4.13
C GLY A 104 -8.82 17.94 -3.82
N HIS A 105 -8.69 17.46 -2.56
CA HIS A 105 -7.74 16.40 -2.20
C HIS A 105 -8.35 15.37 -1.27
N VAL A 106 -7.90 14.13 -1.43
CA VAL A 106 -8.07 13.04 -0.46
C VAL A 106 -6.71 12.58 0.02
N THR A 107 -6.66 12.13 1.25
CA THR A 107 -5.48 11.48 1.83
C THR A 107 -5.72 9.99 1.87
N ILE A 108 -4.75 9.22 1.35
CA ILE A 108 -4.68 7.76 1.52
C ILE A 108 -3.60 7.47 2.55
N GLU A 109 -3.97 6.89 3.67
CA GLU A 109 -3.05 6.45 4.70
C GLU A 109 -2.90 4.93 4.66
N ILE A 110 -1.66 4.42 4.63
CA ILE A 110 -1.36 3.00 4.82
C ILE A 110 -0.62 2.89 6.15
N VAL A 111 -1.21 2.20 7.10
CA VAL A 111 -0.70 2.06 8.47
C VAL A 111 -0.44 0.59 8.75
N ASP A 112 0.77 0.27 9.18
CA ASP A 112 1.09 -1.05 9.71
C ASP A 112 1.57 -0.96 11.17
N ASN A 113 1.42 -2.03 11.90
CA ASN A 113 1.95 -2.18 13.26
C ASN A 113 3.24 -3.01 13.28
N GLY A 114 4.05 -2.92 12.23
CA GLY A 114 5.30 -3.66 12.08
C GLY A 114 6.41 -3.20 13.04
N VAL A 115 7.63 -3.73 12.84
CA VAL A 115 8.80 -3.42 13.68
C VAL A 115 9.42 -2.04 13.41
N GLY A 116 8.86 -1.24 12.49
CA GLY A 116 9.40 0.05 12.09
C GLY A 116 10.64 -0.05 11.18
N ARG A 117 11.02 1.08 10.56
CA ARG A 117 12.11 1.12 9.57
C ARG A 117 13.50 0.97 10.19
N THR A 118 13.72 1.54 11.36
CA THR A 118 15.02 1.50 12.06
C THR A 118 15.42 0.07 12.41
N MET A 119 14.51 -0.74 12.95
CA MET A 119 14.76 -2.16 13.23
C MET A 119 14.92 -2.99 11.95
N ALA A 120 14.18 -2.66 10.91
CA ALA A 120 14.35 -3.28 9.60
C ALA A 120 15.73 -2.97 9.00
N GLU A 121 16.36 -1.85 9.33
CA GLU A 121 17.72 -1.48 8.88
C GLU A 121 18.81 -2.25 9.61
N VAL A 122 18.68 -2.48 10.90
CA VAL A 122 19.63 -3.28 11.70
C VAL A 122 19.69 -4.73 11.22
N ASN A 123 18.58 -5.28 10.73
CA ASN A 123 18.51 -6.64 10.19
C ASN A 123 19.01 -6.76 8.73
N LYS A 124 19.66 -5.71 8.21
CA LYS A 124 20.01 -5.53 6.80
C LYS A 124 21.46 -5.85 6.43
N GLU A 125 21.88 -7.06 6.57
CA GLU A 125 23.06 -7.56 5.81
C GLU A 125 22.67 -8.20 4.47
N ASN A 126 21.78 -7.65 3.64
CA ASN A 126 21.49 -8.31 2.38
C ASN A 126 21.06 -7.42 1.19
N ARG A 127 21.59 -7.77 0.01
CA ARG A 127 21.43 -7.20 -1.33
C ARG A 127 19.99 -6.95 -1.83
N VAL A 128 18.99 -7.44 -1.14
CA VAL A 128 17.55 -7.31 -1.49
C VAL A 128 17.04 -5.87 -1.34
N LEU A 129 17.71 -5.06 -0.53
CA LEU A 129 17.27 -3.71 -0.17
C LEU A 129 17.47 -2.64 -1.25
N LYS A 130 18.51 -2.77 -2.10
CA LYS A 130 18.71 -1.84 -3.22
C LYS A 130 17.55 -1.88 -4.24
N ARG A 131 16.89 -3.04 -4.40
CA ARG A 131 15.75 -3.17 -5.32
C ARG A 131 14.46 -2.57 -4.77
N LYS A 132 14.28 -2.56 -3.44
CA LYS A 132 13.01 -2.14 -2.80
C LYS A 132 12.94 -0.62 -2.58
N SER A 133 14.05 0.04 -2.25
CA SER A 133 14.12 1.51 -2.31
C SER A 133 13.88 2.06 -3.72
N LEU A 134 14.16 1.24 -4.75
CA LEU A 134 13.88 1.56 -6.14
C LEU A 134 12.36 1.62 -6.42
N GLY A 135 11.56 0.68 -5.88
CA GLY A 135 10.10 0.64 -6.08
C GLY A 135 9.42 1.91 -5.56
N ILE A 136 9.70 2.30 -4.31
CA ILE A 136 9.18 3.54 -3.73
C ILE A 136 9.63 4.76 -4.54
N ARG A 137 10.90 4.82 -4.95
CA ARG A 137 11.41 5.92 -5.77
C ARG A 137 10.67 6.04 -7.09
N ILE A 138 10.51 4.93 -7.81
CA ILE A 138 9.76 4.90 -9.07
C ILE A 138 8.31 5.34 -8.85
N THR A 139 7.66 4.90 -7.77
CA THR A 139 6.30 5.31 -7.43
C THR A 139 6.24 6.81 -7.17
N LYS A 140 7.16 7.38 -6.38
CA LYS A 140 7.24 8.82 -6.15
C LYS A 140 7.45 9.61 -7.45
N GLU A 141 8.32 9.15 -8.35
CA GLU A 141 8.55 9.77 -9.66
C GLU A 141 7.29 9.72 -10.54
N ARG A 142 6.59 8.58 -10.57
CA ARG A 142 5.32 8.43 -11.32
C ARG A 142 4.24 9.36 -10.80
N LEU A 143 4.10 9.46 -9.50
CA LEU A 143 3.14 10.34 -8.84
C LEU A 143 3.49 11.82 -9.06
N ALA A 144 4.76 12.18 -9.02
CA ALA A 144 5.20 13.54 -9.34
C ALA A 144 4.90 13.93 -10.81
N ASN A 145 5.06 12.98 -11.74
CA ASN A 145 4.70 13.20 -13.14
C ASN A 145 3.18 13.30 -13.35
N PHE A 146 2.41 12.45 -12.67
CA PHE A 146 0.96 12.51 -12.66
C PHE A 146 0.44 13.86 -12.13
N ALA A 147 1.00 14.34 -11.03
CA ALA A 147 0.62 15.63 -10.44
C ALA A 147 0.88 16.82 -11.39
N LYS A 148 1.95 16.77 -12.21
CA LYS A 148 2.22 17.80 -13.22
C LYS A 148 1.12 17.89 -14.28
N ASP A 149 0.56 16.76 -14.69
CA ASP A 149 -0.50 16.72 -15.69
C ASP A 149 -1.79 17.39 -15.17
N TYR A 150 -2.00 17.38 -13.85
CA TYR A 150 -3.20 17.97 -13.21
C TYR A 150 -2.95 19.35 -12.56
N GLN A 151 -1.77 19.96 -12.74
CA GLN A 151 -1.36 21.24 -12.13
C GLN A 151 -1.49 21.27 -10.58
N ASN A 152 -1.54 20.11 -9.95
CA ASN A 152 -1.72 19.93 -8.51
C ASN A 152 -0.44 19.37 -7.85
N LYS A 153 -0.29 19.63 -6.55
CA LYS A 153 0.79 19.04 -5.76
C LYS A 153 0.36 17.66 -5.28
N PHE A 154 1.24 16.72 -5.47
CA PHE A 154 1.17 15.39 -4.90
C PHE A 154 2.26 15.25 -3.84
N ASP A 155 1.92 14.68 -2.70
CA ASP A 155 2.91 14.44 -1.65
C ASP A 155 2.86 13.00 -1.12
N VAL A 156 4.03 12.48 -0.74
CA VAL A 156 4.17 11.15 -0.11
C VAL A 156 5.10 11.25 1.07
N ASP A 157 4.54 11.12 2.24
CA ASP A 157 5.28 11.05 3.49
C ASP A 157 5.31 9.62 4.04
N ILE A 158 6.45 9.24 4.63
CA ILE A 158 6.60 7.97 5.34
C ILE A 158 7.07 8.28 6.75
N LEU A 159 6.21 7.99 7.72
CA LEU A 159 6.41 8.29 9.13
C LEU A 159 6.63 6.99 9.90
N ASP A 160 7.62 7.00 10.80
CA ASP A 160 7.76 5.94 11.80
C ASP A 160 6.84 6.24 12.98
N LEU A 161 6.17 5.21 13.46
CA LEU A 161 5.30 5.27 14.63
C LEU A 161 6.07 4.76 15.85
N PHE A 162 5.94 5.49 16.97
CA PHE A 162 6.60 5.16 18.22
C PHE A 162 5.57 5.10 19.34
N ASP A 163 5.82 4.25 20.33
CA ASP A 163 5.06 4.23 21.58
C ASP A 163 5.53 5.34 22.56
N GLU A 164 4.94 5.37 23.75
CA GLU A 164 5.27 6.35 24.79
C GLU A 164 6.70 6.23 25.32
N ASN A 165 7.34 5.07 25.12
CA ASN A 165 8.73 4.82 25.53
C ASN A 165 9.73 5.16 24.41
N GLY A 166 9.25 5.50 23.20
CA GLY A 166 10.07 5.75 22.03
C GLY A 166 10.43 4.50 21.26
N ASP A 167 9.80 3.36 21.54
CA ASP A 167 10.00 2.13 20.80
C ASP A 167 9.20 2.15 19.49
N PRO A 168 9.77 1.66 18.36
CA PRO A 168 9.06 1.65 17.08
C PRO A 168 7.91 0.63 17.11
N ILE A 169 6.72 1.10 16.79
CA ILE A 169 5.48 0.28 16.78
C ILE A 169 4.83 0.15 15.41
N GLY A 170 5.47 0.64 14.35
CA GLY A 170 4.95 0.53 13.00
C GLY A 170 5.39 1.65 12.07
N THR A 171 4.71 1.70 10.91
CA THR A 171 4.93 2.72 9.89
C THR A 171 3.61 3.28 9.40
N LYS A 172 3.59 4.55 9.03
CA LYS A 172 2.46 5.22 8.37
C LYS A 172 2.95 5.88 7.09
N VAL A 173 2.37 5.48 5.96
CA VAL A 173 2.54 6.15 4.68
C VAL A 173 1.33 7.04 4.45
N VAL A 174 1.56 8.28 4.05
CA VAL A 174 0.52 9.27 3.75
C VAL A 174 0.69 9.72 2.31
N LEU A 175 -0.34 9.54 1.49
CA LEU A 175 -0.38 9.98 0.10
C LEU A 175 -1.51 11.01 -0.04
N ASP A 176 -1.17 12.20 -0.50
CA ASP A 176 -2.15 13.24 -0.84
C ASP A 176 -2.45 13.19 -2.33
N ILE A 177 -3.72 12.90 -2.65
CA ILE A 177 -4.18 12.70 -4.03
C ILE A 177 -5.14 13.83 -4.40
N PRO A 178 -4.91 14.56 -5.50
CA PRO A 178 -5.88 15.52 -6.00
C PRO A 178 -7.14 14.80 -6.49
N THR A 179 -8.30 15.34 -6.12
CA THR A 179 -9.60 14.97 -6.69
C THR A 179 -9.96 15.96 -7.77
N ILE A 180 -10.30 15.49 -8.95
CA ILE A 180 -10.71 16.30 -10.10
C ILE A 180 -12.21 16.48 -10.07
#